data_c653b0baec8a2f7f56a0dc67f64e7e70
#
_entry.id   c653b0baec8a2f7f56a0dc67f64e7e70
#
_cell.length_a   1.000
_cell.length_b   1.000
_cell.length_c   1.000
_cell.angle_alpha   90.00
_cell.angle_beta   90.00
_cell.angle_gamma   90.00
#
_symmetry.space_group_name_H-M   'P 1'
#
loop_
_entity.id
_entity.type
_entity.pdbx_description
1 polymer ?
#
loop_
_entity_poly.entity_id
_entity_poly.type
_entity_poly.pdbx_seq_one_letter_code
_entity_poly.pdbx_strand_id
1 'polypeptide(L)'
;MTLQHLSQRDFLKLTGTAALAAASGLPASLLAADAKKIPVGLQLYSVREQCEKDLVGTVKAVAKMGYKGVEFAGYYGRDAKTLRQLLDDTGLKCCGTHIGLETLLGDELPKTIEFNRVLGNPYLIVPGLGEKYTKTRTAWQETAAIFNGIAEKVKSHGMRVGYHNHTTEFHELDGEMPWDTFFGRTRKDVIMQFDTGNAMHGGGDATIYLKKYPGRAATVHIKPFSKAKPNALLGEDELPWPEIFRLCETIGATEWYIIEYESDAFPPLVSVEKCLEVMRKWGKC
;
A
#
# COMPACT_ATOMS: atom_id res chain seq x y z
N MET A 1 8.31 34.55 -49.21
CA MET A 1 7.03 34.29 -48.54
C MET A 1 7.02 35.00 -47.19
N THR A 2 6.12 35.93 -47.03
CA THR A 2 6.06 37.02 -46.09
C THR A 2 5.66 36.59 -44.69
N LEU A 3 6.43 36.94 -43.68
CA LEU A 3 6.06 36.90 -42.29
C LEU A 3 4.95 37.93 -42.00
N GLN A 4 3.76 37.47 -41.68
CA GLN A 4 2.67 38.34 -41.21
C GLN A 4 2.91 38.71 -39.72
N HIS A 5 3.02 40.02 -39.47
CA HIS A 5 3.07 40.65 -38.16
C HIS A 5 1.71 40.47 -37.49
N LEU A 6 1.65 39.79 -36.35
CA LEU A 6 0.51 39.86 -35.41
C LEU A 6 0.44 41.26 -34.80
N SER A 7 -0.73 41.91 -34.85
CA SER A 7 -0.95 43.26 -34.36
C SER A 7 -0.97 43.33 -32.84
N GLN A 8 -0.59 44.45 -32.26
CA GLN A 8 -0.65 44.72 -30.80
C GLN A 8 -2.05 44.50 -30.19
N ARG A 9 -3.10 44.51 -30.99
CA ARG A 9 -4.47 44.19 -30.53
C ARG A 9 -4.73 42.72 -30.25
N ASP A 10 -4.02 41.81 -30.91
CA ASP A 10 -4.17 40.38 -30.68
C ASP A 10 -3.40 39.90 -29.45
N PHE A 11 -2.32 40.63 -29.08
CA PHE A 11 -1.57 40.38 -27.84
C PHE A 11 -2.37 40.77 -26.60
N LEU A 12 -3.19 41.84 -26.69
CA LEU A 12 -4.03 42.30 -25.59
C LEU A 12 -5.28 41.44 -25.33
N LYS A 13 -5.68 40.59 -26.26
CA LYS A 13 -6.79 39.64 -26.08
C LYS A 13 -6.37 38.35 -25.36
N LEU A 14 -5.08 37.96 -25.43
CA LEU A 14 -4.56 36.81 -24.72
C LEU A 14 -4.20 37.10 -23.24
N THR A 15 -4.00 38.36 -22.87
CA THR A 15 -3.70 38.78 -21.50
C THR A 15 -4.94 39.13 -20.67
N GLY A 16 -6.11 39.21 -21.31
CA GLY A 16 -7.38 39.59 -20.67
C GLY A 16 -8.10 38.52 -19.87
N THR A 17 -7.75 37.27 -20.04
CA THR A 17 -8.41 36.13 -19.34
C THR A 17 -7.71 35.71 -18.05
N ALA A 18 -6.50 36.17 -17.78
CA ALA A 18 -5.79 35.91 -16.53
C ALA A 18 -6.06 36.93 -15.41
N ALA A 19 -6.71 38.05 -15.72
CA ALA A 19 -6.92 39.15 -14.76
C ALA A 19 -8.33 39.19 -14.12
N LEU A 20 -9.25 38.29 -14.50
CA LEU A 20 -10.60 38.24 -13.88
C LEU A 20 -10.72 37.20 -12.73
N ALA A 21 -9.69 36.40 -12.45
CA ALA A 21 -9.67 35.49 -11.31
C ALA A 21 -9.24 36.12 -9.98
N ALA A 22 -8.76 37.39 -10.02
CA ALA A 22 -8.28 38.08 -8.82
C ALA A 22 -9.33 38.99 -8.13
N ALA A 23 -10.57 39.04 -8.64
CA ALA A 23 -11.62 39.93 -8.11
C ALA A 23 -12.76 39.22 -7.36
N SER A 24 -12.75 37.90 -7.26
CA SER A 24 -13.60 37.18 -6.31
C SER A 24 -12.79 37.00 -5.02
N GLY A 25 -13.03 37.82 -4.02
CA GLY A 25 -12.39 37.75 -2.70
C GLY A 25 -12.72 36.50 -1.89
N LEU A 26 -12.58 35.34 -2.50
CA LEU A 26 -12.59 34.03 -1.83
C LEU A 26 -11.22 33.87 -1.16
N PRO A 27 -11.17 33.75 0.18
CA PRO A 27 -9.92 33.57 0.86
C PRO A 27 -9.25 32.27 0.34
N ALA A 28 -7.95 32.34 0.07
CA ALA A 28 -7.13 31.18 -0.35
C ALA A 28 -7.23 29.96 0.61
N SER A 29 -7.79 30.18 1.81
CA SER A 29 -8.11 29.14 2.79
C SER A 29 -9.27 28.21 2.40
N LEU A 30 -10.09 28.55 1.40
CA LEU A 30 -11.19 27.69 0.93
C LEU A 30 -10.75 26.67 -0.14
N LEU A 31 -9.49 26.72 -0.60
CA LEU A 31 -8.94 25.77 -1.57
C LEU A 31 -8.05 24.70 -0.93
N ALA A 32 -7.74 24.78 0.35
CA ALA A 32 -7.17 23.71 1.13
C ALA A 32 -8.31 22.99 1.86
N ALA A 33 -9.11 22.22 1.17
CA ALA A 33 -9.78 21.09 1.81
C ALA A 33 -8.66 20.31 2.48
N ASP A 34 -8.67 20.17 3.81
CA ASP A 34 -7.72 19.34 4.56
C ASP A 34 -7.66 17.97 3.88
N ALA A 35 -6.65 17.76 3.05
CA ALA A 35 -6.44 16.47 2.40
C ALA A 35 -6.30 15.47 3.54
N LYS A 36 -7.27 14.55 3.64
CA LYS A 36 -7.34 13.53 4.70
C LYS A 36 -5.98 12.86 4.77
N LYS A 37 -5.22 13.09 5.83
CA LYS A 37 -3.92 12.45 6.02
C LYS A 37 -4.12 10.95 6.06
N ILE A 38 -3.41 10.23 5.19
CA ILE A 38 -3.42 8.78 5.16
C ILE A 38 -2.60 8.30 6.36
N PRO A 39 -3.16 7.47 7.26
CA PRO A 39 -2.44 6.99 8.43
C PRO A 39 -1.30 6.03 8.04
N VAL A 40 -0.25 6.01 8.87
CA VAL A 40 0.91 5.14 8.68
C VAL A 40 0.84 3.96 9.63
N GLY A 41 0.89 2.75 9.07
CA GLY A 41 1.02 1.49 9.76
C GLY A 41 2.43 0.89 9.60
N LEU A 42 2.69 -0.17 10.36
CA LEU A 42 3.89 -0.98 10.27
C LEU A 42 3.52 -2.42 9.91
N GLN A 43 4.18 -2.99 8.88
CA GLN A 43 4.17 -4.43 8.65
C GLN A 43 5.07 -5.11 9.70
N LEU A 44 4.46 -5.96 10.54
CA LEU A 44 5.16 -6.60 11.67
C LEU A 44 6.25 -7.60 11.23
N TYR A 45 6.26 -8.00 9.96
CA TYR A 45 7.36 -8.79 9.42
C TYR A 45 8.72 -8.08 9.52
N SER A 46 8.70 -6.75 9.47
CA SER A 46 9.90 -5.91 9.67
C SER A 46 10.54 -6.09 11.05
N VAL A 47 9.76 -6.52 12.03
CA VAL A 47 10.18 -6.74 13.44
C VAL A 47 9.78 -8.14 13.92
N ARG A 48 9.73 -9.11 13.00
CA ARG A 48 9.23 -10.47 13.25
C ARG A 48 9.93 -11.19 14.40
N GLU A 49 11.26 -11.09 14.50
CA GLU A 49 12.02 -11.72 15.57
C GLU A 49 11.67 -11.14 16.95
N GLN A 50 11.42 -9.83 17.02
CA GLN A 50 10.99 -9.17 18.24
C GLN A 50 9.57 -9.60 18.61
N CYS A 51 8.68 -9.70 17.59
CA CYS A 51 7.31 -10.20 17.79
C CYS A 51 7.28 -11.67 18.25
N GLU A 52 8.14 -12.53 17.73
CA GLU A 52 8.25 -13.92 18.17
C GLU A 52 8.71 -14.03 19.64
N LYS A 53 9.64 -13.17 20.05
CA LYS A 53 10.16 -13.14 21.44
C LYS A 53 9.18 -12.50 22.40
N ASP A 54 8.62 -11.35 22.05
CA ASP A 54 7.68 -10.57 22.86
C ASP A 54 6.77 -9.72 21.98
N LEU A 55 5.67 -10.30 21.52
CA LEU A 55 4.69 -9.60 20.70
C LEU A 55 4.11 -8.37 21.40
N VAL A 56 3.78 -8.51 22.69
CA VAL A 56 3.13 -7.42 23.45
C VAL A 56 4.07 -6.23 23.62
N GLY A 57 5.31 -6.48 24.04
CA GLY A 57 6.32 -5.43 24.19
C GLY A 57 6.66 -4.77 22.84
N THR A 58 6.75 -5.56 21.76
CA THR A 58 7.03 -5.05 20.42
C THR A 58 5.91 -4.14 19.91
N VAL A 59 4.64 -4.56 20.02
CA VAL A 59 3.48 -3.76 19.58
C VAL A 59 3.35 -2.48 20.42
N LYS A 60 3.61 -2.53 21.73
CA LYS A 60 3.67 -1.34 22.59
C LYS A 60 4.81 -0.38 22.16
N ALA A 61 5.98 -0.89 21.81
CA ALA A 61 7.07 -0.06 21.30
C ALA A 61 6.68 0.63 19.97
N VAL A 62 6.05 -0.09 19.04
CA VAL A 62 5.52 0.45 17.78
C VAL A 62 4.49 1.56 18.03
N ALA A 63 3.57 1.36 18.97
CA ALA A 63 2.60 2.39 19.36
C ALA A 63 3.30 3.64 19.93
N LYS A 64 4.31 3.46 20.81
CA LYS A 64 5.09 4.55 21.39
C LYS A 64 5.85 5.36 20.35
N MET A 65 6.34 4.74 19.27
CA MET A 65 6.95 5.45 18.14
C MET A 65 5.94 6.37 17.44
N GLY A 66 4.63 6.08 17.54
CA GLY A 66 3.53 6.90 16.99
C GLY A 66 2.94 6.37 15.69
N TYR A 67 3.19 5.14 15.32
CA TYR A 67 2.43 4.44 14.29
C TYR A 67 0.93 4.47 14.62
N LYS A 68 0.07 4.39 13.61
CA LYS A 68 -1.39 4.42 13.77
C LYS A 68 -2.02 3.04 13.63
N GLY A 69 -1.28 2.09 13.10
CA GLY A 69 -1.74 0.72 12.94
C GLY A 69 -0.58 -0.25 12.77
N VAL A 70 -0.93 -1.53 12.80
CA VAL A 70 -0.03 -2.63 12.44
C VAL A 70 -0.71 -3.54 11.43
N GLU A 71 0.07 -4.05 10.51
CA GLU A 71 -0.30 -5.17 9.66
C GLU A 71 0.36 -6.44 10.21
N PHE A 72 -0.47 -7.45 10.50
CA PHE A 72 0.05 -8.69 11.07
C PHE A 72 0.69 -9.58 10.00
N ALA A 73 1.85 -10.15 10.31
CA ALA A 73 2.51 -11.21 9.55
C ALA A 73 2.22 -12.57 10.19
N GLY A 74 0.99 -13.07 10.02
CA GLY A 74 0.45 -14.13 10.84
C GLY A 74 0.06 -13.64 12.25
N TYR A 75 -0.48 -14.54 13.07
CA TYR A 75 -1.08 -14.14 14.35
C TYR A 75 -0.27 -14.55 15.59
N TYR A 76 0.95 -15.06 15.41
CA TYR A 76 1.88 -15.42 16.48
C TYR A 76 1.26 -16.39 17.52
N GLY A 77 0.39 -17.31 17.08
CA GLY A 77 -0.31 -18.27 17.94
C GLY A 77 -1.33 -17.65 18.91
N ARG A 78 -1.73 -16.39 18.69
CA ARG A 78 -2.71 -15.70 19.54
C ARG A 78 -4.11 -15.75 18.92
N ASP A 79 -5.12 -15.82 19.77
CA ASP A 79 -6.51 -15.69 19.35
C ASP A 79 -6.90 -14.23 19.05
N ALA A 80 -7.99 -14.05 18.32
CA ALA A 80 -8.41 -12.74 17.84
C ALA A 80 -8.78 -11.76 18.97
N LYS A 81 -9.33 -12.25 20.10
CA LYS A 81 -9.71 -11.40 21.23
C LYS A 81 -8.47 -10.86 21.94
N THR A 82 -7.46 -11.70 22.14
CA THR A 82 -6.17 -11.30 22.72
C THR A 82 -5.49 -10.24 21.85
N LEU A 83 -5.46 -10.42 20.52
CA LEU A 83 -4.89 -9.42 19.61
C LEU A 83 -5.72 -8.15 19.57
N ARG A 84 -7.06 -8.25 19.59
CA ARG A 84 -7.93 -7.09 19.65
C ARG A 84 -7.67 -6.27 20.93
N GLN A 85 -7.60 -6.92 22.08
CA GLN A 85 -7.31 -6.25 23.35
C GLN A 85 -5.95 -5.54 23.31
N LEU A 86 -4.91 -6.17 22.75
CA LEU A 86 -3.59 -5.55 22.60
C LEU A 86 -3.66 -4.29 21.73
N LEU A 87 -4.45 -4.30 20.66
CA LEU A 87 -4.63 -3.13 19.80
C LEU A 87 -5.41 -2.02 20.54
N ASP A 88 -6.45 -2.39 21.30
CA ASP A 88 -7.22 -1.43 22.11
C ASP A 88 -6.35 -0.77 23.19
N ASP A 89 -5.55 -1.56 23.89
CA ASP A 89 -4.64 -1.07 24.95
C ASP A 89 -3.56 -0.12 24.43
N THR A 90 -3.20 -0.26 23.14
CA THR A 90 -2.15 0.54 22.50
C THR A 90 -2.69 1.68 21.65
N GLY A 91 -4.00 1.70 21.38
CA GLY A 91 -4.64 2.66 20.47
C GLY A 91 -4.31 2.42 19.00
N LEU A 92 -3.67 1.28 18.66
CA LEU A 92 -3.37 0.91 17.29
C LEU A 92 -4.59 0.29 16.60
N LYS A 93 -4.64 0.43 15.27
CA LYS A 93 -5.62 -0.27 14.43
C LYS A 93 -4.95 -1.44 13.70
N CYS A 94 -5.73 -2.47 13.37
CA CYS A 94 -5.30 -3.45 12.40
C CYS A 94 -5.46 -2.83 10.99
N CYS A 95 -4.35 -2.60 10.29
CA CYS A 95 -4.35 -2.04 8.94
C CYS A 95 -4.15 -3.08 7.84
N GLY A 96 -4.15 -4.36 8.21
CA GLY A 96 -4.05 -5.51 7.33
C GLY A 96 -3.57 -6.76 8.05
N THR A 97 -3.70 -7.88 7.39
CA THR A 97 -3.06 -9.14 7.80
C THR A 97 -2.51 -9.85 6.59
N HIS A 98 -1.27 -10.31 6.66
CA HIS A 98 -0.69 -11.26 5.72
C HIS A 98 -1.05 -12.68 6.14
N ILE A 99 -1.85 -13.36 5.31
CA ILE A 99 -2.35 -14.72 5.55
C ILE A 99 -2.24 -15.58 4.30
N GLY A 100 -2.08 -16.88 4.48
CA GLY A 100 -1.98 -17.82 3.36
C GLY A 100 -3.30 -17.93 2.60
N LEU A 101 -3.22 -18.14 1.28
CA LEU A 101 -4.41 -18.32 0.44
C LEU A 101 -5.30 -19.46 0.94
N GLU A 102 -4.72 -20.49 1.50
CA GLU A 102 -5.42 -21.68 2.02
C GLU A 102 -6.45 -21.32 3.08
N THR A 103 -6.17 -20.30 3.90
CA THR A 103 -7.10 -19.82 4.94
C THR A 103 -8.31 -19.08 4.39
N LEU A 104 -8.28 -18.76 3.11
CA LEU A 104 -9.37 -18.09 2.39
C LEU A 104 -10.20 -19.05 1.52
N LEU A 105 -9.94 -20.34 1.60
CA LEU A 105 -10.60 -21.36 0.78
C LEU A 105 -11.47 -22.30 1.63
N GLY A 106 -12.51 -22.86 0.98
CA GLY A 106 -13.37 -23.89 1.59
C GLY A 106 -13.89 -23.52 2.97
N ASP A 107 -13.79 -24.45 3.91
CA ASP A 107 -14.30 -24.35 5.28
C ASP A 107 -13.40 -23.46 6.20
N GLU A 108 -12.24 -23.06 5.74
CA GLU A 108 -11.37 -22.13 6.48
C GLU A 108 -11.81 -20.66 6.32
N LEU A 109 -12.42 -20.30 5.20
CA LEU A 109 -12.84 -18.92 4.95
C LEU A 109 -13.77 -18.36 6.02
N PRO A 110 -14.83 -19.06 6.47
CA PRO A 110 -15.69 -18.56 7.56
C PRO A 110 -14.91 -18.31 8.87
N LYS A 111 -13.94 -19.14 9.20
CA LYS A 111 -13.10 -19.00 10.40
C LYS A 111 -12.20 -17.77 10.29
N THR A 112 -11.61 -17.56 9.12
CA THR A 112 -10.78 -16.39 8.81
C THR A 112 -11.60 -15.10 8.87
N ILE A 113 -12.82 -15.09 8.33
CA ILE A 113 -13.73 -13.95 8.40
C ILE A 113 -14.05 -13.62 9.86
N GLU A 114 -14.44 -14.62 10.67
CA GLU A 114 -14.78 -14.38 12.07
C GLU A 114 -13.58 -13.89 12.88
N PHE A 115 -12.40 -14.48 12.67
CA PHE A 115 -11.17 -14.02 13.33
C PHE A 115 -10.90 -12.54 13.02
N ASN A 116 -10.93 -12.17 11.74
CA ASN A 116 -10.63 -10.81 11.31
C ASN A 116 -11.74 -9.81 11.68
N ARG A 117 -12.98 -10.26 11.78
CA ARG A 117 -14.10 -9.46 12.31
C ARG A 117 -13.85 -9.07 13.76
N VAL A 118 -13.45 -10.02 14.62
CA VAL A 118 -13.11 -9.77 16.03
C VAL A 118 -11.88 -8.86 16.14
N LEU A 119 -10.87 -9.10 15.30
CA LEU A 119 -9.65 -8.28 15.25
C LEU A 119 -9.92 -6.85 14.79
N GLY A 120 -11.01 -6.63 14.05
CA GLY A 120 -11.34 -5.34 13.43
C GLY A 120 -10.54 -5.06 12.16
N ASN A 121 -10.16 -6.11 11.43
CA ASN A 121 -9.39 -6.02 10.19
C ASN A 121 -10.28 -6.16 8.96
N PRO A 122 -10.33 -5.17 8.06
CA PRO A 122 -11.05 -5.27 6.80
C PRO A 122 -10.19 -5.77 5.62
N TYR A 123 -8.87 -5.96 5.78
CA TYR A 123 -7.94 -6.22 4.68
C TYR A 123 -7.27 -7.59 4.82
N LEU A 124 -7.69 -8.54 4.00
CA LEU A 124 -7.18 -9.91 3.96
C LEU A 124 -6.17 -10.02 2.82
N ILE A 125 -4.89 -9.90 3.13
CA ILE A 125 -3.84 -9.83 2.10
C ILE A 125 -3.09 -11.15 2.03
N VAL A 126 -2.97 -11.69 0.82
CA VAL A 126 -2.13 -12.85 0.54
C VAL A 126 -0.75 -12.36 0.11
N PRO A 127 0.31 -12.61 0.91
CA PRO A 127 1.65 -12.08 0.62
C PRO A 127 2.44 -12.93 -0.38
N GLY A 128 1.97 -14.13 -0.69
CA GLY A 128 2.67 -15.02 -1.59
C GLY A 128 1.83 -16.24 -1.96
N LEU A 129 2.19 -16.87 -3.05
CA LEU A 129 1.48 -17.98 -3.65
C LEU A 129 2.46 -19.13 -3.97
N GLY A 130 2.04 -20.35 -3.73
CA GLY A 130 2.81 -21.53 -4.14
C GLY A 130 2.83 -21.70 -5.66
N GLU A 131 3.81 -22.46 -6.16
CA GLU A 131 4.04 -22.68 -7.60
C GLU A 131 2.79 -23.12 -8.38
N LYS A 132 1.91 -23.93 -7.78
CA LYS A 132 0.67 -24.36 -8.44
C LYS A 132 -0.22 -23.19 -8.89
N TYR A 133 -0.07 -22.02 -8.28
CA TYR A 133 -0.85 -20.81 -8.58
C TYR A 133 -0.11 -19.84 -9.51
N THR A 134 1.21 -20.01 -9.68
CA THR A 134 2.09 -18.99 -10.28
C THR A 134 2.96 -19.50 -11.42
N LYS A 135 3.07 -20.82 -11.63
CA LYS A 135 4.05 -21.44 -12.53
C LYS A 135 3.85 -21.11 -14.00
N THR A 136 2.63 -20.80 -14.42
CA THR A 136 2.28 -20.46 -15.80
C THR A 136 1.33 -19.27 -15.84
N ARG A 137 1.25 -18.62 -17.01
CA ARG A 137 0.25 -17.57 -17.23
C ARG A 137 -1.19 -18.07 -16.98
N THR A 138 -1.51 -19.28 -17.40
CA THR A 138 -2.82 -19.90 -17.12
C THR A 138 -3.07 -20.06 -15.63
N ALA A 139 -2.07 -20.51 -14.84
CA ALA A 139 -2.20 -20.61 -13.39
C ALA A 139 -2.49 -19.24 -12.75
N TRP A 140 -1.87 -18.15 -13.22
CA TRP A 140 -2.17 -16.79 -12.78
C TRP A 140 -3.60 -16.35 -13.12
N GLN A 141 -4.12 -16.74 -14.29
CA GLN A 141 -5.52 -16.45 -14.69
C GLN A 141 -6.52 -17.19 -13.80
N GLU A 142 -6.26 -18.45 -13.52
CA GLU A 142 -7.07 -19.27 -12.60
C GLU A 142 -7.01 -18.72 -11.17
N THR A 143 -5.84 -18.28 -10.73
CA THR A 143 -5.65 -17.62 -9.43
C THR A 143 -6.45 -16.32 -9.34
N ALA A 144 -6.47 -15.52 -10.39
CA ALA A 144 -7.33 -14.32 -10.44
C ALA A 144 -8.82 -14.66 -10.28
N ALA A 145 -9.28 -15.77 -10.89
CA ALA A 145 -10.66 -16.23 -10.72
C ALA A 145 -10.94 -16.69 -9.27
N ILE A 146 -9.98 -17.35 -8.60
CA ILE A 146 -10.07 -17.71 -7.18
C ILE A 146 -10.25 -16.46 -6.31
N PHE A 147 -9.40 -15.43 -6.52
CA PHE A 147 -9.52 -14.17 -5.77
C PHE A 147 -10.85 -13.45 -6.03
N ASN A 148 -11.37 -13.50 -7.24
CA ASN A 148 -12.71 -12.96 -7.56
C ASN A 148 -13.81 -13.65 -6.76
N GLY A 149 -13.73 -14.99 -6.62
CA GLY A 149 -14.68 -15.76 -5.81
C GLY A 149 -14.57 -15.45 -4.31
N ILE A 150 -13.34 -15.25 -3.80
CA ILE A 150 -13.12 -14.82 -2.41
C ILE A 150 -13.67 -13.42 -2.19
N ALA A 151 -13.36 -12.47 -3.07
CA ALA A 151 -13.82 -11.08 -2.97
C ALA A 151 -15.35 -10.98 -2.89
N GLU A 152 -16.07 -11.78 -3.67
CA GLU A 152 -17.53 -11.84 -3.61
C GLU A 152 -18.04 -12.28 -2.24
N LYS A 153 -17.39 -13.31 -1.66
CA LYS A 153 -17.80 -13.89 -0.37
C LYS A 153 -17.51 -12.96 0.81
N VAL A 154 -16.32 -12.30 0.83
CA VAL A 154 -15.92 -11.46 1.98
C VAL A 154 -16.59 -10.10 1.97
N LYS A 155 -17.12 -9.63 0.83
CA LYS A 155 -17.72 -8.32 0.66
C LYS A 155 -18.88 -8.07 1.63
N SER A 156 -19.76 -9.06 1.83
CA SER A 156 -20.90 -8.95 2.75
C SER A 156 -20.50 -8.78 4.21
N HIS A 157 -19.25 -9.08 4.54
CA HIS A 157 -18.66 -8.91 5.87
C HIS A 157 -17.87 -7.58 6.02
N GLY A 158 -17.94 -6.70 5.01
CA GLY A 158 -17.18 -5.44 5.01
C GLY A 158 -15.68 -5.64 4.82
N MET A 159 -15.25 -6.80 4.32
CA MET A 159 -13.84 -7.15 4.10
C MET A 159 -13.50 -7.12 2.61
N ARG A 160 -12.23 -6.97 2.32
CA ARG A 160 -11.65 -7.04 0.98
C ARG A 160 -10.43 -7.98 1.00
N VAL A 161 -10.32 -8.80 -0.03
CA VAL A 161 -9.11 -9.60 -0.26
C VAL A 161 -8.14 -8.85 -1.16
N GLY A 162 -6.85 -9.06 -0.96
CA GLY A 162 -5.81 -8.47 -1.79
C GLY A 162 -4.61 -9.38 -1.97
N TYR A 163 -3.75 -8.96 -2.88
CA TYR A 163 -2.47 -9.61 -3.15
C TYR A 163 -1.33 -8.60 -3.04
N HIS A 164 -0.27 -9.02 -2.36
CA HIS A 164 0.97 -8.27 -2.16
C HIS A 164 2.06 -8.83 -3.08
N ASN A 165 2.79 -7.95 -3.76
CA ASN A 165 3.85 -8.36 -4.66
C ASN A 165 5.20 -8.58 -3.97
N HIS A 166 5.96 -9.48 -4.57
CA HIS A 166 7.41 -9.56 -4.43
C HIS A 166 8.08 -9.12 -5.74
N THR A 167 9.07 -9.86 -6.19
CA THR A 167 9.86 -9.54 -7.40
C THR A 167 9.36 -10.28 -8.64
N THR A 168 8.91 -11.51 -8.46
CA THR A 168 8.59 -12.45 -9.55
C THR A 168 7.41 -12.01 -10.39
N GLU A 169 6.51 -11.21 -9.84
CA GLU A 169 5.33 -10.67 -10.51
C GLU A 169 5.68 -9.68 -11.63
N PHE A 170 6.92 -9.17 -11.63
CA PHE A 170 7.44 -8.22 -12.62
C PHE A 170 8.50 -8.82 -13.55
N HIS A 171 8.61 -10.15 -13.57
CA HIS A 171 9.36 -10.88 -14.59
C HIS A 171 8.38 -11.49 -15.57
N GLU A 172 8.56 -11.18 -16.87
CA GLU A 172 7.67 -11.68 -17.92
C GLU A 172 7.55 -13.21 -17.91
N LEU A 173 6.32 -13.70 -17.96
CA LEU A 173 5.97 -15.10 -18.02
C LEU A 173 4.98 -15.34 -19.17
N ASP A 174 5.36 -16.16 -20.15
CA ASP A 174 4.53 -16.48 -21.32
C ASP A 174 3.99 -15.22 -22.04
N GLY A 175 4.83 -14.19 -22.19
CA GLY A 175 4.52 -12.97 -22.94
C GLY A 175 3.69 -11.92 -22.21
N GLU A 176 3.47 -12.08 -20.89
CA GLU A 176 2.75 -11.09 -20.06
C GLU A 176 3.39 -11.00 -18.68
N MET A 177 3.37 -9.83 -18.06
CA MET A 177 3.75 -9.70 -16.65
C MET A 177 2.72 -10.39 -15.75
N PRO A 178 3.12 -11.27 -14.82
CA PRO A 178 2.21 -11.93 -13.88
C PRO A 178 1.31 -10.95 -13.12
N TRP A 179 1.85 -9.80 -12.71
CA TRP A 179 1.07 -8.73 -12.09
C TRP A 179 -0.10 -8.26 -12.96
N ASP A 180 0.17 -8.08 -14.25
CA ASP A 180 -0.86 -7.68 -15.22
C ASP A 180 -1.84 -8.83 -15.54
N THR A 181 -1.32 -10.05 -15.65
CA THR A 181 -2.16 -11.24 -15.83
C THR A 181 -3.17 -11.37 -14.71
N PHE A 182 -2.75 -11.10 -13.47
CA PHE A 182 -3.60 -11.19 -12.28
C PHE A 182 -4.55 -9.98 -12.17
N PHE A 183 -4.00 -8.76 -12.06
CA PHE A 183 -4.83 -7.58 -11.81
C PHE A 183 -5.69 -7.16 -13.00
N GLY A 184 -5.29 -7.49 -14.22
CA GLY A 184 -6.12 -7.31 -15.42
C GLY A 184 -7.37 -8.19 -15.46
N ARG A 185 -7.40 -9.26 -14.65
CA ARG A 185 -8.51 -10.24 -14.60
C ARG A 185 -9.25 -10.28 -13.28
N THR A 186 -8.75 -9.60 -12.26
CA THR A 186 -9.43 -9.52 -10.97
C THR A 186 -10.43 -8.37 -10.95
N ARG A 187 -11.48 -8.53 -10.13
CA ARG A 187 -12.47 -7.49 -9.80
C ARG A 187 -11.76 -6.24 -9.26
N LYS A 188 -12.37 -5.09 -9.44
CA LYS A 188 -11.80 -3.81 -8.97
C LYS A 188 -11.71 -3.70 -7.45
N ASP A 189 -12.52 -4.48 -6.71
CA ASP A 189 -12.52 -4.53 -5.25
C ASP A 189 -11.46 -5.48 -4.64
N VAL A 190 -10.74 -6.25 -5.46
CA VAL A 190 -9.52 -6.96 -5.04
C VAL A 190 -8.40 -5.95 -4.86
N ILE A 191 -7.86 -5.87 -3.66
CA ILE A 191 -6.83 -4.89 -3.30
C ILE A 191 -5.51 -5.21 -3.99
N MET A 192 -4.94 -4.20 -4.62
CA MET A 192 -3.57 -4.18 -5.09
C MET A 192 -2.69 -3.62 -3.95
N GLN A 193 -2.25 -4.49 -3.03
CA GLN A 193 -1.26 -4.06 -2.05
C GLN A 193 0.11 -4.00 -2.71
N PHE A 194 0.44 -2.81 -3.21
CA PHE A 194 1.69 -2.62 -3.95
C PHE A 194 2.84 -2.37 -2.99
N ASP A 195 3.85 -3.26 -3.01
CA ASP A 195 5.14 -3.03 -2.34
C ASP A 195 6.11 -2.36 -3.31
N THR A 196 6.52 -1.15 -2.94
CA THR A 196 7.34 -0.28 -3.81
C THR A 196 8.75 -0.80 -4.01
N GLY A 197 9.37 -1.32 -2.95
CA GLY A 197 10.75 -1.83 -2.99
C GLY A 197 10.86 -3.18 -3.69
N ASN A 198 9.97 -4.11 -3.35
CA ASN A 198 9.93 -5.43 -3.99
C ASN A 198 9.66 -5.31 -5.49
N ALA A 199 8.72 -4.45 -5.88
CA ALA A 199 8.42 -4.20 -7.29
C ALA A 199 9.66 -3.69 -8.03
N MET A 200 10.35 -2.70 -7.48
CA MET A 200 11.54 -2.12 -8.10
C MET A 200 12.68 -3.15 -8.22
N HIS A 201 12.83 -4.05 -7.25
CA HIS A 201 13.78 -5.18 -7.36
C HIS A 201 13.43 -6.11 -8.53
N GLY A 202 12.16 -6.29 -8.84
CA GLY A 202 11.68 -7.06 -9.99
C GLY A 202 11.62 -6.28 -11.31
N GLY A 203 11.95 -4.98 -11.30
CA GLY A 203 11.84 -4.12 -12.48
C GLY A 203 10.46 -3.45 -12.65
N GLY A 204 9.58 -3.56 -11.65
CA GLY A 204 8.27 -2.89 -11.63
C GLY A 204 8.37 -1.47 -11.08
N ASP A 205 7.56 -0.56 -11.62
CA ASP A 205 7.51 0.85 -11.22
C ASP A 205 6.14 1.20 -10.64
N ALA A 206 6.12 1.63 -9.37
CA ALA A 206 4.91 2.02 -8.65
C ALA A 206 4.11 3.09 -9.40
N THR A 207 4.78 4.05 -10.05
CA THR A 207 4.11 5.15 -10.77
C THR A 207 3.38 4.66 -12.01
N ILE A 208 3.84 3.58 -12.62
CA ILE A 208 3.18 2.94 -13.76
C ILE A 208 1.95 2.16 -13.28
N TYR A 209 2.11 1.30 -12.28
CA TYR A 209 1.04 0.39 -11.85
C TYR A 209 -0.07 1.09 -11.09
N LEU A 210 0.22 2.13 -10.30
CA LEU A 210 -0.80 2.98 -9.68
C LEU A 210 -1.67 3.70 -10.73
N LYS A 211 -1.08 4.17 -11.84
CA LYS A 211 -1.82 4.76 -12.96
C LYS A 211 -2.61 3.71 -13.74
N LYS A 212 -2.06 2.51 -13.91
CA LYS A 212 -2.69 1.43 -14.68
C LYS A 212 -3.91 0.83 -13.98
N TYR A 213 -3.86 0.76 -12.64
CA TYR A 213 -4.89 0.16 -11.79
C TYR A 213 -5.45 1.15 -10.75
N PRO A 214 -6.10 2.26 -11.18
CA PRO A 214 -6.60 3.27 -10.26
C PRO A 214 -7.68 2.72 -9.33
N GLY A 215 -7.74 3.25 -8.11
CA GLY A 215 -8.75 2.89 -7.11
C GLY A 215 -8.52 1.55 -6.39
N ARG A 216 -7.37 0.91 -6.60
CA ARG A 216 -7.12 -0.45 -6.09
C ARG A 216 -6.04 -0.54 -5.01
N ALA A 217 -5.29 0.53 -4.75
CA ALA A 217 -4.17 0.55 -3.83
C ALA A 217 -4.59 1.00 -2.42
N ALA A 218 -5.61 0.33 -1.84
CA ALA A 218 -6.14 0.67 -0.51
C ALA A 218 -5.05 0.63 0.57
N THR A 219 -4.12 -0.28 0.47
CA THR A 219 -2.92 -0.36 1.30
C THR A 219 -1.69 -0.39 0.39
N VAL A 220 -0.66 0.38 0.73
CA VAL A 220 0.59 0.47 -0.05
C VAL A 220 1.76 0.28 0.89
N HIS A 221 2.64 -0.67 0.58
CA HIS A 221 3.87 -0.86 1.31
C HIS A 221 4.92 0.17 0.88
N ILE A 222 5.32 0.97 1.86
CA ILE A 222 6.36 1.98 1.74
C ILE A 222 7.69 1.30 2.09
N LYS A 223 8.27 0.66 1.10
CA LYS A 223 9.53 -0.08 1.21
C LYS A 223 10.59 0.60 0.34
N PRO A 224 11.72 1.04 0.91
CA PRO A 224 12.78 1.70 0.15
C PRO A 224 13.46 0.73 -0.82
N PHE A 225 14.02 1.29 -1.89
CA PHE A 225 14.88 0.58 -2.83
C PHE A 225 16.01 1.47 -3.29
N SER A 226 17.25 0.97 -3.22
CA SER A 226 18.40 1.58 -3.87
C SER A 226 19.30 0.50 -4.47
N LYS A 227 19.63 0.66 -5.73
CA LYS A 227 20.57 -0.21 -6.41
C LYS A 227 22.01 0.04 -5.92
N ALA A 228 22.32 1.29 -5.62
CA ALA A 228 23.65 1.70 -5.17
C ALA A 228 23.87 1.38 -3.68
N LYS A 229 22.80 1.40 -2.86
CA LYS A 229 22.86 1.21 -1.41
C LYS A 229 21.78 0.21 -0.98
N PRO A 230 22.04 -1.12 -1.02
CA PRO A 230 21.04 -2.15 -0.74
C PRO A 230 20.33 -2.02 0.62
N ASN A 231 20.99 -1.40 1.61
CA ASN A 231 20.44 -1.18 2.95
C ASN A 231 20.00 0.26 3.18
N ALA A 232 19.64 1.00 2.10
CA ALA A 232 19.14 2.36 2.22
C ALA A 232 17.89 2.41 3.10
N LEU A 233 17.86 3.33 4.03
CA LEU A 233 16.63 3.68 4.75
C LEU A 233 15.72 4.50 3.84
N LEU A 234 14.46 4.59 4.23
CA LEU A 234 13.49 5.45 3.57
C LEU A 234 14.06 6.89 3.49
N GLY A 235 14.03 7.48 2.29
CA GLY A 235 14.60 8.80 2.00
C GLY A 235 16.09 8.82 1.68
N GLU A 236 16.79 7.68 1.79
CA GLU A 236 18.15 7.48 1.28
C GLU A 236 18.15 6.65 -0.03
N ASP A 237 16.97 6.27 -0.48
CA ASP A 237 16.67 5.39 -1.59
C ASP A 237 16.40 6.18 -2.89
N GLU A 238 16.17 5.45 -4.00
CA GLU A 238 16.06 6.02 -5.34
C GLU A 238 14.60 6.15 -5.83
N LEU A 239 13.61 5.86 -4.98
CA LEU A 239 12.21 5.89 -5.38
C LEU A 239 11.66 7.33 -5.51
N PRO A 240 10.81 7.61 -6.52
CA PRO A 240 10.21 8.92 -6.72
C PRO A 240 9.05 9.18 -5.75
N TRP A 241 9.31 9.23 -4.45
CA TRP A 241 8.31 9.33 -3.38
C TRP A 241 7.26 10.43 -3.58
N PRO A 242 7.62 11.66 -4.02
CA PRO A 242 6.61 12.70 -4.24
C PRO A 242 5.53 12.28 -5.24
N GLU A 243 5.92 11.62 -6.34
CA GLU A 243 4.98 11.15 -7.36
C GLU A 243 4.19 9.92 -6.87
N ILE A 244 4.83 8.99 -6.16
CA ILE A 244 4.15 7.82 -5.57
C ILE A 244 3.05 8.30 -4.61
N PHE A 245 3.36 9.19 -3.67
CA PHE A 245 2.38 9.74 -2.74
C PHE A 245 1.26 10.49 -3.46
N ARG A 246 1.60 11.33 -4.44
CA ARG A 246 0.59 12.04 -5.24
C ARG A 246 -0.40 11.07 -5.90
N LEU A 247 0.10 9.97 -6.49
CA LEU A 247 -0.76 8.96 -7.11
C LEU A 247 -1.61 8.22 -6.08
N CYS A 248 -1.06 7.83 -4.95
CA CYS A 248 -1.80 7.21 -3.86
C CYS A 248 -2.94 8.12 -3.36
N GLU A 249 -2.66 9.40 -3.18
CA GLU A 249 -3.58 10.41 -2.63
C GLU A 249 -4.66 10.84 -3.62
N THR A 250 -4.40 10.75 -4.94
CA THR A 250 -5.35 11.22 -5.97
C THR A 250 -6.14 10.11 -6.64
N ILE A 251 -5.47 9.06 -7.11
CA ILE A 251 -6.09 8.01 -7.91
C ILE A 251 -5.98 6.61 -7.29
N GLY A 252 -5.09 6.40 -6.32
CA GLY A 252 -4.83 5.09 -5.71
C GLY A 252 -5.97 4.60 -4.81
N ALA A 253 -6.79 5.52 -4.27
CA ALA A 253 -7.76 5.27 -3.20
C ALA A 253 -7.09 4.69 -1.95
N THR A 254 -5.89 5.19 -1.62
CA THR A 254 -5.08 4.66 -0.53
C THR A 254 -5.66 5.07 0.82
N GLU A 255 -5.80 4.10 1.68
CA GLU A 255 -6.34 4.23 3.05
C GLU A 255 -5.25 4.07 4.10
N TRP A 256 -4.16 3.35 3.76
CA TRP A 256 -3.01 3.14 4.63
C TRP A 256 -1.69 3.16 3.85
N TYR A 257 -0.71 3.87 4.38
CA TYR A 257 0.69 3.64 4.10
C TYR A 257 1.23 2.66 5.13
N ILE A 258 1.86 1.58 4.70
CA ILE A 258 2.40 0.54 5.57
C ILE A 258 3.90 0.47 5.37
N ILE A 259 4.66 0.90 6.37
CA ILE A 259 6.13 0.80 6.31
C ILE A 259 6.51 -0.68 6.40
N GLU A 260 7.38 -1.11 5.47
CA GLU A 260 8.08 -2.39 5.55
C GLU A 260 9.56 -2.15 5.30
N TYR A 261 10.40 -2.62 6.21
CA TYR A 261 11.85 -2.50 6.08
C TYR A 261 12.53 -3.76 6.61
N GLU A 262 13.34 -4.36 5.76
CA GLU A 262 14.04 -5.60 6.04
C GLU A 262 15.52 -5.42 5.70
N SER A 263 16.33 -5.10 6.69
CA SER A 263 17.79 -4.96 6.53
C SER A 263 18.48 -5.05 7.89
N ASP A 264 19.66 -5.62 7.89
CA ASP A 264 20.52 -5.77 9.07
C ASP A 264 21.39 -4.53 9.35
N ALA A 265 21.20 -3.42 8.60
CA ALA A 265 21.99 -2.19 8.78
C ALA A 265 21.83 -1.57 10.17
N PHE A 266 20.64 -1.75 10.78
CA PHE A 266 20.32 -1.31 12.14
C PHE A 266 19.43 -2.35 12.84
N PRO A 267 19.34 -2.32 14.18
CA PRO A 267 18.35 -3.11 14.89
C PRO A 267 16.93 -2.84 14.34
N PRO A 268 16.08 -3.86 14.13
CA PRO A 268 14.80 -3.71 13.44
C PRO A 268 13.90 -2.58 13.97
N LEU A 269 13.75 -2.47 15.30
CA LEU A 269 12.94 -1.38 15.90
C LEU A 269 13.51 0.02 15.61
N VAL A 270 14.84 0.14 15.56
CA VAL A 270 15.51 1.41 15.20
C VAL A 270 15.26 1.76 13.74
N SER A 271 15.33 0.77 12.86
CA SER A 271 15.08 0.97 11.42
C SER A 271 13.67 1.48 11.14
N VAL A 272 12.67 0.83 11.73
CA VAL A 272 11.28 1.23 11.50
C VAL A 272 10.95 2.58 12.14
N GLU A 273 11.58 2.93 13.27
CA GLU A 273 11.46 4.27 13.87
C GLU A 273 12.01 5.34 12.93
N LYS A 274 13.23 5.13 12.39
CA LYS A 274 13.84 6.03 11.40
C LYS A 274 12.98 6.21 10.15
N CYS A 275 12.40 5.14 9.61
CA CYS A 275 11.48 5.22 8.47
C CYS A 275 10.24 6.07 8.81
N LEU A 276 9.66 5.91 10.00
CA LEU A 276 8.54 6.73 10.43
C LEU A 276 8.91 8.21 10.60
N GLU A 277 10.11 8.51 11.09
CA GLU A 277 10.62 9.88 11.18
C GLU A 277 10.71 10.55 9.80
N VAL A 278 11.13 9.82 8.79
CA VAL A 278 11.16 10.32 7.40
C VAL A 278 9.75 10.61 6.89
N MET A 279 8.77 9.72 7.13
CA MET A 279 7.37 9.98 6.79
C MET A 279 6.84 11.26 7.45
N ARG A 280 7.21 11.52 8.72
CA ARG A 280 6.88 12.77 9.42
C ARG A 280 7.51 14.00 8.75
N LYS A 281 8.80 13.92 8.41
CA LYS A 281 9.52 15.01 7.71
C LYS A 281 8.87 15.33 6.36
N TRP A 282 8.32 14.33 5.69
CA TRP A 282 7.58 14.50 4.43
C TRP A 282 6.11 14.96 4.64
N GLY A 283 5.67 15.12 5.89
CA GLY A 283 4.29 15.52 6.22
C GLY A 283 3.26 14.43 5.94
N LYS A 284 3.66 13.16 5.91
CA LYS A 284 2.81 12.01 5.60
C LYS A 284 2.30 11.26 6.86
N CYS A 285 2.46 11.84 8.05
CA CYS A 285 1.96 11.30 9.32
C CYS A 285 0.98 12.26 9.98
#